data_160a7a6cd6ba13f71d7eb2ef6e59ac38
#
_entry.id   160a7a6cd6ba13f71d7eb2ef6e59ac38
#
_cell.length_a   1.000
_cell.length_b   1.000
_cell.length_c   1.000
_cell.angle_alpha   90.00
_cell.angle_beta   90.00
_cell.angle_gamma   90.00
#
_symmetry.space_group_name_H-M   'P 1'
#
loop_
_entity.id
_entity.type
_entity.pdbx_description
1 polymer ?
#
loop_
_entity_poly.entity_id
_entity_poly.type
_entity_poly.pdbx_seq_one_letter_code
_entity_poly.pdbx_strand_id
1 'polypeptide(L)'
;MKKRMLSILLICSMMLTLLPTFAVAADGTKAIQAGTSGLQQNANTENAPTIYFGQNHENKPGAWRVVGYDGNGAAGQTGYITLLAANNMGLSLYGTSFVYADSTLKTAIDTLAGKLTTAETAAVEKRTLVSGSYDEENTDCVAGAAVSDAVFWPLSTKEANAVDKTLRMVDPANQNWASNFWWLRSPGGGNGGYISIITGRGDVADGYVEGNDAKYGVRPAFHLNSDAVLFLSAAEGDKPFGLQQISDYNGNEWKLTIQDSKHGKFTAKTTAVNGSMLTVEYANAEVGKNEYLSAVIKDADGNMTHYGHIANLNGTASASDTVEINLSGIDMTGKRLYVFNEQCNGDKKTDYASALQEVALSLEQLNLTPGDTYYFDLSGVGIPGLATRSQPDTSLHYVPFTYAGTVDAYKLTSGMPTTEEYAQQNKYLHSLFVAEYNVTNVVKWDTLNERGLIFGKDYTTGGVDYTYCHTKK
;
A
#
# COMPACT_ATOMS: atom_id res chain seq x y z
N MET A 1 29.46 27.81 46.13
CA MET A 1 29.82 26.97 44.94
C MET A 1 29.11 25.61 44.98
N LYS A 2 29.09 24.83 46.08
CA LYS A 2 28.49 23.50 46.12
C LYS A 2 26.97 23.43 45.80
N LYS A 3 26.16 24.43 46.21
CA LYS A 3 24.72 24.45 45.92
C LYS A 3 24.38 24.75 44.46
N ARG A 4 25.20 25.51 43.75
CA ARG A 4 25.01 25.81 42.33
C ARG A 4 25.41 24.64 41.41
N MET A 5 26.43 23.87 41.79
CA MET A 5 26.80 22.64 41.09
C MET A 5 25.73 21.55 41.24
N LEU A 6 25.10 21.43 42.39
CA LEU A 6 24.03 20.44 42.60
C LEU A 6 22.79 20.77 41.76
N SER A 7 22.43 22.06 41.61
CA SER A 7 21.31 22.48 40.76
C SER A 7 21.58 22.25 39.29
N ILE A 8 22.80 22.49 38.80
CA ILE A 8 23.19 22.22 37.41
C ILE A 8 23.20 20.71 37.12
N LEU A 9 23.66 19.89 38.06
CA LEU A 9 23.64 18.43 37.93
C LEU A 9 22.20 17.88 37.90
N LEU A 10 21.30 18.47 38.69
CA LEU A 10 19.88 18.07 38.73
C LEU A 10 19.16 18.48 37.43
N ILE A 11 19.45 19.65 36.87
CA ILE A 11 18.88 20.10 35.58
C ILE A 11 19.41 19.24 34.45
N CYS A 12 20.72 18.91 34.42
CA CYS A 12 21.28 18.00 33.41
C CYS A 12 20.71 16.58 33.54
N SER A 13 20.44 16.07 34.76
CA SER A 13 19.82 14.77 34.95
C SER A 13 18.34 14.77 34.56
N MET A 14 17.61 15.87 34.76
CA MET A 14 16.24 16.03 34.29
C MET A 14 16.14 16.21 32.79
N MET A 15 17.10 16.90 32.14
CA MET A 15 17.15 16.96 30.67
C MET A 15 17.51 15.62 30.04
N LEU A 16 18.31 14.78 30.70
CA LEU A 16 18.61 13.43 30.18
C LEU A 16 17.39 12.47 30.28
N THR A 17 16.45 12.74 31.18
CA THR A 17 15.21 11.93 31.28
C THR A 17 14.08 12.43 30.41
N LEU A 18 14.24 13.61 29.76
CA LEU A 18 13.29 14.17 28.79
C LEU A 18 13.74 13.97 27.33
N LEU A 19 14.90 13.41 27.10
CA LEU A 19 15.20 12.86 25.78
C LEU A 19 14.27 11.64 25.62
N PRO A 20 13.43 11.61 24.55
CA PRO A 20 12.74 10.38 24.25
C PRO A 20 13.83 9.31 24.17
N THR A 21 13.78 8.32 25.03
CA THR A 21 14.53 7.09 24.83
C THR A 21 14.05 6.57 23.50
N PHE A 22 14.82 6.83 22.45
CA PHE A 22 14.70 6.02 21.26
C PHE A 22 15.00 4.60 21.75
N ALA A 23 13.94 3.84 22.02
CA ALA A 23 14.06 2.42 22.09
C ALA A 23 14.71 2.05 20.77
N VAL A 24 16.00 1.70 20.82
CA VAL A 24 16.64 1.00 19.71
C VAL A 24 15.79 -0.24 19.57
N ALA A 25 14.91 -0.23 18.58
CA ALA A 25 14.11 -1.39 18.23
C ALA A 25 15.13 -2.50 17.99
N ALA A 26 15.07 -3.50 18.83
CA ALA A 26 15.81 -4.72 18.62
C ALA A 26 15.42 -5.22 17.23
N ASP A 27 16.40 -5.33 16.39
CA ASP A 27 16.54 -6.15 15.19
C ASP A 27 15.21 -6.69 14.61
N GLY A 28 14.69 -6.04 13.58
CA GLY A 28 13.50 -6.52 12.90
C GLY A 28 12.71 -5.40 12.23
N THR A 29 13.33 -4.65 11.32
CA THR A 29 12.55 -3.86 10.36
C THR A 29 11.67 -4.83 9.60
N LYS A 30 10.35 -4.74 9.84
CA LYS A 30 9.40 -5.62 9.17
C LYS A 30 9.47 -5.40 7.67
N ALA A 31 9.51 -6.49 6.98
CA ALA A 31 9.32 -6.52 5.56
C ALA A 31 7.94 -5.96 5.24
N ILE A 32 7.92 -4.94 4.44
CA ILE A 32 6.74 -4.34 3.87
C ILE A 32 6.88 -4.44 2.37
N GLN A 33 5.82 -4.87 1.70
CA GLN A 33 5.81 -5.04 0.26
C GLN A 33 4.65 -4.25 -0.34
N ALA A 34 4.95 -3.38 -1.30
CA ALA A 34 3.91 -2.62 -2.00
C ALA A 34 2.98 -3.56 -2.78
N GLY A 35 1.67 -3.34 -2.63
CA GLY A 35 0.65 -4.11 -3.32
C GLY A 35 0.75 -5.61 -3.04
N THR A 36 0.32 -6.41 -4.01
CA THR A 36 0.17 -7.86 -3.88
C THR A 36 1.03 -8.67 -4.83
N SER A 37 1.84 -8.04 -5.67
CA SER A 37 2.62 -8.70 -6.74
C SER A 37 3.58 -9.78 -6.24
N GLY A 38 4.15 -9.61 -5.05
CA GLY A 38 5.05 -10.59 -4.45
C GLY A 38 4.37 -11.90 -4.01
N LEU A 39 3.04 -11.91 -3.93
CA LEU A 39 2.27 -13.13 -3.62
C LEU A 39 2.18 -14.10 -4.80
N GLN A 40 2.46 -13.63 -6.02
CA GLN A 40 2.35 -14.43 -7.24
C GLN A 40 3.40 -15.54 -7.32
N GLN A 41 4.61 -15.26 -6.88
CA GLN A 41 5.78 -16.12 -7.14
C GLN A 41 5.61 -17.57 -6.68
N ASN A 42 4.94 -17.80 -5.55
CA ASN A 42 4.71 -19.12 -4.98
C ASN A 42 3.21 -19.47 -4.89
N ALA A 43 2.35 -18.73 -5.58
CA ALA A 43 0.91 -19.02 -5.60
C ALA A 43 0.67 -20.46 -6.07
N ASN A 44 -0.28 -21.13 -5.42
CA ASN A 44 -0.69 -22.51 -5.75
C ASN A 44 0.48 -23.52 -5.73
N THR A 45 1.40 -23.39 -4.79
CA THR A 45 2.47 -24.37 -4.53
C THR A 45 2.48 -24.77 -3.05
N GLU A 46 3.21 -25.79 -2.67
CA GLU A 46 3.39 -26.16 -1.25
C GLU A 46 3.91 -25.00 -0.39
N ASN A 47 4.65 -24.07 -1.00
CA ASN A 47 5.18 -22.87 -0.39
C ASN A 47 4.29 -21.64 -0.59
N ALA A 48 3.00 -21.83 -0.93
CA ALA A 48 2.08 -20.74 -1.13
C ALA A 48 2.04 -19.79 0.07
N PRO A 49 2.08 -18.45 -0.15
CA PRO A 49 2.00 -17.48 0.92
C PRO A 49 0.73 -17.65 1.76
N THR A 50 0.87 -17.44 3.07
CA THR A 50 -0.27 -17.34 3.98
C THR A 50 -0.62 -15.89 4.20
N ILE A 51 -1.88 -15.56 3.97
CA ILE A 51 -2.45 -14.23 4.25
C ILE A 51 -3.38 -14.37 5.46
N TYR A 52 -3.26 -13.43 6.39
CA TYR A 52 -4.21 -13.32 7.50
C TYR A 52 -5.27 -12.26 7.17
N PHE A 53 -6.53 -12.70 7.17
CA PHE A 53 -7.68 -11.86 6.80
C PHE A 53 -8.95 -12.37 7.48
N GLY A 54 -9.75 -11.45 8.07
CA GLY A 54 -10.97 -11.82 8.77
C GLY A 54 -10.73 -12.75 9.96
N GLN A 55 -11.75 -13.51 10.32
CA GLN A 55 -11.74 -14.41 11.48
C GLN A 55 -12.28 -15.80 11.12
N ASN A 56 -11.76 -16.82 11.78
CA ASN A 56 -12.32 -18.17 11.73
C ASN A 56 -13.54 -18.33 12.67
N HIS A 57 -14.08 -19.55 12.79
CA HIS A 57 -15.24 -19.85 13.64
C HIS A 57 -15.00 -19.61 15.14
N GLU A 58 -13.74 -19.66 15.59
CA GLU A 58 -13.33 -19.41 16.98
C GLU A 58 -12.99 -17.94 17.26
N ASN A 59 -13.26 -17.02 16.34
CA ASN A 59 -12.88 -15.60 16.37
C ASN A 59 -11.35 -15.36 16.45
N LYS A 60 -10.57 -16.33 15.99
CA LYS A 60 -9.13 -16.18 15.78
C LYS A 60 -8.86 -15.65 14.37
N PRO A 61 -7.70 -15.03 14.11
CA PRO A 61 -7.33 -14.60 12.76
C PRO A 61 -7.51 -15.70 11.73
N GLY A 62 -8.19 -15.40 10.63
CA GLY A 62 -8.36 -16.31 9.51
C GLY A 62 -7.06 -16.41 8.70
N ALA A 63 -6.54 -17.63 8.54
CA ALA A 63 -5.36 -17.91 7.73
C ALA A 63 -5.79 -18.45 6.36
N TRP A 64 -5.21 -17.92 5.29
CA TRP A 64 -5.56 -18.24 3.90
C TRP A 64 -4.32 -18.48 3.06
N ARG A 65 -4.38 -19.49 2.18
CA ARG A 65 -3.33 -19.78 1.19
C ARG A 65 -3.64 -19.13 -0.14
N VAL A 66 -2.65 -18.56 -0.78
CA VAL A 66 -2.78 -18.02 -2.14
C VAL A 66 -2.81 -19.19 -3.13
N VAL A 67 -3.96 -19.47 -3.73
CA VAL A 67 -4.18 -20.56 -4.67
C VAL A 67 -4.40 -20.11 -6.12
N GLY A 68 -4.55 -18.80 -6.34
CA GLY A 68 -4.65 -18.22 -7.66
C GLY A 68 -4.29 -16.74 -7.62
N TYR A 69 -3.74 -16.26 -8.70
CA TYR A 69 -3.40 -14.86 -8.88
C TYR A 69 -3.82 -14.49 -10.31
N ASP A 70 -4.93 -13.79 -10.41
CA ASP A 70 -5.43 -13.33 -11.71
C ASP A 70 -4.90 -11.92 -11.92
N GLY A 71 -3.68 -11.90 -12.32
CA GLY A 71 -2.82 -10.86 -12.77
C GLY A 71 -3.07 -9.43 -12.33
N ASN A 72 -2.04 -8.64 -12.39
CA ASN A 72 -2.16 -7.20 -12.56
C ASN A 72 -3.10 -6.95 -13.73
N GLY A 73 -4.33 -6.56 -13.45
CA GLY A 73 -5.26 -6.24 -14.51
C GLY A 73 -4.54 -5.42 -15.56
N ALA A 74 -4.65 -5.82 -16.81
CA ALA A 74 -4.30 -4.96 -17.93
C ALA A 74 -4.92 -3.59 -17.63
N ALA A 75 -4.24 -2.50 -17.95
CA ALA A 75 -4.65 -1.15 -17.58
C ALA A 75 -6.17 -0.96 -17.73
N GLY A 76 -6.87 -0.89 -16.58
CA GLY A 76 -8.33 -0.78 -16.51
C GLY A 76 -9.10 -2.02 -16.04
N GLN A 77 -8.44 -3.14 -15.69
CA GLN A 77 -9.08 -4.29 -15.06
C GLN A 77 -8.56 -4.45 -13.63
N THR A 78 -9.47 -4.59 -12.68
CA THR A 78 -9.17 -4.92 -11.29
C THR A 78 -8.65 -6.35 -11.20
N GLY A 79 -7.42 -6.52 -10.73
CA GLY A 79 -6.88 -7.83 -10.43
C GLY A 79 -7.42 -8.37 -9.12
N TYR A 80 -7.52 -9.69 -8.99
CA TYR A 80 -7.85 -10.34 -7.72
C TYR A 80 -6.92 -11.50 -7.41
N ILE A 81 -6.86 -11.85 -6.13
CA ILE A 81 -6.14 -13.00 -5.62
C ILE A 81 -7.16 -14.01 -5.11
N THR A 82 -7.04 -15.26 -5.56
CA THR A 82 -7.87 -16.34 -5.02
C THR A 82 -7.22 -16.92 -3.78
N LEU A 83 -7.92 -16.86 -2.68
CA LEU A 83 -7.50 -17.33 -1.37
C LEU A 83 -8.35 -18.52 -0.94
N LEU A 84 -7.70 -19.59 -0.48
CA LEU A 84 -8.32 -20.77 0.11
C LEU A 84 -7.97 -20.83 1.59
N ALA A 85 -8.94 -21.06 2.46
CA ALA A 85 -8.68 -21.23 3.88
C ALA A 85 -7.53 -22.25 4.10
N ALA A 86 -6.53 -21.89 4.91
CA ALA A 86 -5.37 -22.74 5.14
C ALA A 86 -5.76 -24.06 5.81
N ASN A 87 -6.77 -23.99 6.70
CA ASN A 87 -7.31 -25.13 7.44
C ASN A 87 -8.85 -25.11 7.38
N ASN A 88 -9.48 -26.18 7.86
CA ASN A 88 -10.92 -26.17 8.10
C ASN A 88 -11.28 -25.08 9.12
N MET A 89 -12.19 -24.18 8.76
CA MET A 89 -12.68 -23.10 9.62
C MET A 89 -13.89 -23.50 10.43
N GLY A 90 -14.08 -24.80 10.68
CA GLY A 90 -15.16 -25.41 11.40
C GLY A 90 -15.56 -26.73 10.74
N LEU A 91 -16.53 -27.43 11.34
CA LEU A 91 -17.12 -28.65 10.81
C LEU A 91 -18.62 -28.44 10.62
N SER A 92 -19.17 -28.93 9.53
CA SER A 92 -20.58 -28.86 9.23
C SER A 92 -21.09 -30.13 8.55
N LEU A 93 -22.36 -30.47 8.80
CA LEU A 93 -23.12 -31.29 7.86
C LEU A 93 -23.24 -30.50 6.56
N TYR A 94 -23.40 -31.17 5.42
CA TYR A 94 -23.81 -30.46 4.22
C TYR A 94 -25.23 -29.92 4.38
N GLY A 95 -26.14 -30.76 4.83
CA GLY A 95 -27.56 -30.48 5.07
C GLY A 95 -28.42 -31.73 4.85
N THR A 96 -29.75 -31.54 4.80
CA THR A 96 -30.69 -32.60 4.48
C THR A 96 -31.03 -32.68 2.99
N SER A 97 -30.52 -31.75 2.20
CA SER A 97 -30.67 -31.63 0.76
C SER A 97 -29.32 -31.37 0.11
N PHE A 98 -29.12 -31.87 -1.09
CA PHE A 98 -27.94 -31.58 -1.89
C PHE A 98 -27.96 -30.19 -2.54
N VAL A 99 -29.04 -29.40 -2.40
CA VAL A 99 -29.12 -28.03 -2.90
C VAL A 99 -28.24 -27.10 -2.05
N TYR A 100 -27.19 -26.54 -2.65
CA TYR A 100 -26.23 -25.71 -1.92
C TYR A 100 -26.87 -24.48 -1.29
N ALA A 101 -27.81 -23.81 -2.01
CA ALA A 101 -28.46 -22.59 -1.52
C ALA A 101 -29.20 -22.79 -0.18
N ASP A 102 -29.68 -23.99 0.08
CA ASP A 102 -30.45 -24.36 1.27
C ASP A 102 -29.64 -25.17 2.29
N SER A 103 -28.34 -25.34 2.04
CA SER A 103 -27.47 -26.23 2.81
C SER A 103 -27.03 -25.62 4.15
N THR A 104 -26.82 -26.47 5.14
CA THR A 104 -26.16 -26.10 6.41
C THR A 104 -24.72 -25.62 6.17
N LEU A 105 -24.05 -26.17 5.15
CA LEU A 105 -22.71 -25.72 4.73
C LEU A 105 -22.76 -24.24 4.31
N LYS A 106 -23.72 -23.84 3.46
CA LYS A 106 -23.86 -22.43 3.06
C LYS A 106 -24.07 -21.52 4.28
N THR A 107 -24.94 -21.91 5.19
CA THR A 107 -25.18 -21.16 6.44
C THR A 107 -23.89 -21.00 7.25
N ALA A 108 -23.06 -22.05 7.34
CA ALA A 108 -21.79 -21.98 8.04
C ALA A 108 -20.80 -21.02 7.35
N ILE A 109 -20.72 -21.05 6.01
CA ILE A 109 -19.88 -20.18 5.21
C ILE A 109 -20.34 -18.72 5.30
N ASP A 110 -21.65 -18.45 5.21
CA ASP A 110 -22.21 -17.11 5.36
C ASP A 110 -21.94 -16.54 6.76
N THR A 111 -21.98 -17.40 7.79
CA THR A 111 -21.65 -17.02 9.17
C THR A 111 -20.18 -16.59 9.28
N LEU A 112 -19.26 -17.27 8.58
CA LEU A 112 -17.85 -16.86 8.53
C LEU A 112 -17.68 -15.54 7.78
N ALA A 113 -18.36 -15.37 6.64
CA ALA A 113 -18.34 -14.13 5.88
C ALA A 113 -18.91 -12.94 6.68
N GLY A 114 -19.94 -13.18 7.48
CA GLY A 114 -20.54 -12.19 8.40
C GLY A 114 -19.63 -11.73 9.54
N LYS A 115 -18.46 -12.35 9.73
CA LYS A 115 -17.42 -11.90 10.69
C LYS A 115 -16.46 -10.89 10.12
N LEU A 116 -16.48 -10.67 8.80
CA LEU A 116 -15.67 -9.64 8.16
C LEU A 116 -16.16 -8.26 8.62
N THR A 117 -15.22 -7.36 8.83
CA THR A 117 -15.53 -5.94 9.02
C THR A 117 -16.07 -5.33 7.74
N THR A 118 -16.62 -4.12 7.82
CA THR A 118 -17.10 -3.40 6.63
C THR A 118 -15.98 -3.19 5.61
N ALA A 119 -14.78 -2.84 6.07
CA ALA A 119 -13.61 -2.64 5.21
C ALA A 119 -13.16 -3.95 4.56
N GLU A 120 -13.09 -5.03 5.33
CA GLU A 120 -12.75 -6.35 4.80
C GLU A 120 -13.80 -6.83 3.77
N THR A 121 -15.09 -6.65 4.05
CA THR A 121 -16.16 -7.00 3.10
C THR A 121 -16.04 -6.19 1.80
N ALA A 122 -15.66 -4.92 1.88
CA ALA A 122 -15.47 -4.07 0.71
C ALA A 122 -14.23 -4.48 -0.12
N ALA A 123 -13.24 -5.13 0.50
CA ALA A 123 -12.06 -5.63 -0.17
C ALA A 123 -12.27 -7.00 -0.85
N VAL A 124 -13.42 -7.64 -0.65
CA VAL A 124 -13.75 -8.93 -1.27
C VAL A 124 -14.54 -8.72 -2.56
N GLU A 125 -14.08 -9.34 -3.65
CA GLU A 125 -14.84 -9.40 -4.89
C GLU A 125 -15.89 -10.51 -4.80
N LYS A 126 -17.15 -10.12 -4.86
CA LYS A 126 -18.29 -11.05 -4.82
C LYS A 126 -18.46 -11.75 -6.16
N ARG A 127 -18.90 -12.99 -6.12
CA ARG A 127 -19.16 -13.76 -7.35
C ARG A 127 -20.51 -14.47 -7.34
N THR A 128 -20.97 -14.82 -8.52
CA THR A 128 -22.12 -15.71 -8.71
C THR A 128 -21.65 -17.16 -8.89
N LEU A 129 -22.18 -18.05 -8.08
CA LEU A 129 -22.01 -19.50 -8.22
C LEU A 129 -23.13 -20.01 -9.13
N VAL A 130 -22.79 -20.49 -10.31
CA VAL A 130 -23.77 -20.93 -11.32
C VAL A 130 -24.37 -22.27 -10.97
N SER A 131 -25.64 -22.48 -11.31
CA SER A 131 -26.30 -23.76 -11.19
C SER A 131 -25.89 -24.71 -12.33
N GLY A 132 -25.93 -26.01 -12.08
CA GLY A 132 -25.63 -27.02 -13.10
C GLY A 132 -25.73 -28.43 -12.56
N SER A 133 -25.39 -29.38 -13.41
CA SER A 133 -25.36 -30.81 -13.10
C SER A 133 -23.93 -31.30 -12.99
N TYR A 134 -23.78 -32.51 -12.48
CA TYR A 134 -22.49 -33.21 -12.41
C TYR A 134 -21.91 -33.42 -13.80
N ASP A 135 -20.62 -33.12 -13.91
CA ASP A 135 -19.77 -33.42 -15.04
C ASP A 135 -18.48 -34.03 -14.47
N GLU A 136 -18.14 -35.25 -14.86
CA GLU A 136 -17.02 -36.00 -14.31
C GLU A 136 -15.68 -35.29 -14.46
N GLU A 137 -15.49 -34.55 -15.55
CA GLU A 137 -14.21 -33.91 -15.85
C GLU A 137 -14.14 -32.45 -15.42
N ASN A 138 -15.28 -31.76 -15.30
CA ASN A 138 -15.23 -30.29 -15.28
C ASN A 138 -16.39 -29.59 -14.51
N THR A 139 -16.86 -30.20 -13.44
CA THR A 139 -17.98 -29.63 -12.68
C THR A 139 -17.59 -28.32 -12.01
N ASP A 140 -18.12 -27.19 -12.51
CA ASP A 140 -17.93 -25.84 -11.97
C ASP A 140 -19.27 -25.20 -11.61
N CYS A 141 -20.12 -25.91 -10.90
CA CYS A 141 -21.44 -25.41 -10.54
C CYS A 141 -21.80 -25.79 -9.11
N VAL A 142 -22.93 -25.25 -8.66
CA VAL A 142 -23.65 -25.69 -7.45
C VAL A 142 -24.84 -26.57 -7.85
N ALA A 143 -25.16 -27.54 -7.02
CA ALA A 143 -26.40 -28.27 -7.15
C ALA A 143 -27.57 -27.37 -6.77
N GLY A 144 -28.65 -27.38 -7.58
CA GLY A 144 -29.80 -26.54 -7.38
C GLY A 144 -29.70 -25.15 -7.99
N ALA A 145 -30.29 -24.15 -7.34
CA ALA A 145 -30.30 -22.77 -7.82
C ALA A 145 -28.95 -22.10 -7.72
N ALA A 146 -28.67 -21.17 -8.66
CA ALA A 146 -27.50 -20.30 -8.58
C ALA A 146 -27.53 -19.43 -7.31
N VAL A 147 -26.33 -19.09 -6.79
CA VAL A 147 -26.15 -18.23 -5.63
C VAL A 147 -25.40 -16.97 -6.07
N SER A 148 -26.06 -15.81 -6.01
CA SER A 148 -25.45 -14.52 -6.31
C SER A 148 -24.72 -13.95 -5.09
N ASP A 149 -23.82 -13.00 -5.35
CA ASP A 149 -23.13 -12.17 -4.33
C ASP A 149 -22.40 -12.95 -3.23
N ALA A 150 -21.92 -14.15 -3.56
CA ALA A 150 -21.14 -14.95 -2.63
C ALA A 150 -19.83 -14.24 -2.26
N VAL A 151 -19.66 -13.94 -0.98
CA VAL A 151 -18.44 -13.36 -0.40
C VAL A 151 -17.40 -14.46 -0.18
N PHE A 152 -17.80 -15.52 0.49
CA PHE A 152 -17.05 -16.76 0.65
C PHE A 152 -17.81 -17.91 -0.03
N TRP A 153 -17.09 -18.89 -0.57
CA TRP A 153 -17.70 -20.06 -1.20
C TRP A 153 -16.82 -21.30 -1.04
N PRO A 154 -17.40 -22.52 -1.02
CA PRO A 154 -16.62 -23.74 -1.15
C PRO A 154 -16.16 -23.89 -2.60
N LEU A 155 -14.96 -24.43 -2.82
CA LEU A 155 -14.49 -24.70 -4.19
C LEU A 155 -15.45 -25.63 -4.94
N SER A 156 -15.50 -25.46 -6.25
CA SER A 156 -16.04 -26.50 -7.15
C SER A 156 -15.02 -27.63 -7.33
N THR A 157 -15.44 -28.76 -7.88
CA THR A 157 -14.55 -29.86 -8.29
C THR A 157 -13.50 -29.37 -9.28
N LYS A 158 -13.88 -28.57 -10.26
CA LYS A 158 -12.97 -27.95 -11.22
C LYS A 158 -11.92 -27.08 -10.55
N GLU A 159 -12.36 -26.17 -9.69
CA GLU A 159 -11.45 -25.29 -8.94
C GLU A 159 -10.52 -26.10 -8.03
N ALA A 160 -11.08 -27.10 -7.32
CA ALA A 160 -10.29 -27.94 -6.45
C ALA A 160 -9.22 -28.72 -7.23
N ASN A 161 -9.53 -29.22 -8.44
CA ASN A 161 -8.55 -29.92 -9.28
C ASN A 161 -7.45 -28.99 -9.79
N ALA A 162 -7.72 -27.70 -9.94
CA ALA A 162 -6.72 -26.69 -10.30
C ALA A 162 -5.80 -26.30 -9.13
N VAL A 163 -6.21 -26.57 -7.88
CA VAL A 163 -5.39 -26.30 -6.69
C VAL A 163 -4.34 -27.43 -6.52
N ASP A 164 -3.11 -27.08 -6.20
CA ASP A 164 -2.06 -28.04 -5.89
C ASP A 164 -2.51 -29.03 -4.82
N LYS A 165 -2.20 -30.32 -5.03
CA LYS A 165 -2.67 -31.41 -4.15
C LYS A 165 -2.21 -31.23 -2.70
N THR A 166 -1.02 -30.69 -2.47
CA THR A 166 -0.48 -30.44 -1.12
C THR A 166 -1.31 -29.39 -0.38
N LEU A 167 -1.81 -28.38 -1.09
CA LEU A 167 -2.68 -27.34 -0.52
C LEU A 167 -4.11 -27.85 -0.25
N ARG A 168 -4.54 -28.91 -0.92
CA ARG A 168 -5.84 -29.54 -0.65
C ARG A 168 -5.87 -30.35 0.65
N MET A 169 -4.74 -30.86 1.10
CA MET A 169 -4.62 -31.56 2.38
C MET A 169 -4.68 -30.58 3.55
N VAL A 170 -5.52 -30.86 4.54
CA VAL A 170 -5.63 -30.06 5.78
C VAL A 170 -4.53 -30.43 6.77
N ASP A 171 -4.35 -31.75 6.96
CA ASP A 171 -3.30 -32.30 7.83
C ASP A 171 -2.66 -33.50 7.14
N PRO A 172 -1.50 -33.28 6.50
CA PRO A 172 -0.79 -34.38 5.81
C PRO A 172 -0.39 -35.54 6.72
N ALA A 173 -0.26 -35.32 8.03
CA ALA A 173 0.10 -36.35 8.99
C ALA A 173 -1.10 -37.26 9.37
N ASN A 174 -2.34 -36.78 9.20
CA ASN A 174 -3.57 -37.45 9.62
C ASN A 174 -4.58 -37.65 8.48
N GLN A 175 -4.14 -38.12 7.33
CA GLN A 175 -4.91 -38.17 6.08
C GLN A 175 -6.22 -39.01 6.15
N ASN A 176 -6.35 -39.87 7.13
CA ASN A 176 -7.49 -40.82 7.20
C ASN A 176 -8.64 -40.36 8.11
N TRP A 177 -8.53 -39.19 8.76
CA TRP A 177 -9.58 -38.73 9.66
C TRP A 177 -10.62 -37.89 8.90
N ALA A 178 -11.90 -38.21 9.15
CA ALA A 178 -13.00 -37.49 8.52
C ALA A 178 -12.99 -35.95 8.79
N SER A 179 -12.40 -35.54 9.91
CA SER A 179 -12.19 -34.11 10.22
C SER A 179 -11.25 -33.40 9.26
N ASN A 180 -10.44 -34.12 8.48
CA ASN A 180 -9.54 -33.60 7.45
C ASN A 180 -10.19 -33.64 6.06
N PHE A 181 -11.39 -34.19 5.95
CA PHE A 181 -12.20 -34.09 4.75
C PHE A 181 -12.94 -32.75 4.77
N TRP A 182 -13.27 -32.22 3.59
CA TRP A 182 -14.01 -30.97 3.50
C TRP A 182 -14.92 -30.91 2.28
N TRP A 183 -16.02 -30.17 2.44
CA TRP A 183 -17.06 -30.04 1.44
C TRP A 183 -16.64 -29.18 0.26
N LEU A 184 -16.97 -29.62 -0.94
CA LEU A 184 -17.03 -28.81 -2.16
C LEU A 184 -18.48 -28.36 -2.40
N ARG A 185 -18.68 -27.48 -3.41
CA ARG A 185 -20.03 -27.03 -3.80
C ARG A 185 -20.65 -27.85 -4.94
N SER A 186 -19.84 -28.63 -5.65
CA SER A 186 -20.26 -29.36 -6.84
C SER A 186 -21.10 -30.59 -6.49
N PRO A 187 -22.15 -30.89 -7.30
CA PRO A 187 -22.82 -32.16 -7.18
C PRO A 187 -21.85 -33.31 -7.40
N GLY A 188 -22.04 -34.44 -6.71
CA GLY A 188 -21.26 -35.66 -6.87
C GLY A 188 -21.81 -36.59 -7.95
N GLY A 189 -21.04 -37.65 -8.29
CA GLY A 189 -21.30 -38.55 -9.42
C GLY A 189 -22.38 -39.62 -9.23
N GLY A 190 -23.06 -39.65 -8.08
CA GLY A 190 -24.14 -40.66 -7.84
C GLY A 190 -25.50 -40.20 -8.40
N ASN A 191 -26.47 -41.11 -8.44
CA ASN A 191 -27.82 -40.87 -8.91
C ASN A 191 -28.65 -39.91 -8.01
N GLY A 192 -28.06 -38.87 -7.48
CA GLY A 192 -28.61 -37.91 -6.53
C GLY A 192 -28.14 -38.19 -5.09
N GLY A 193 -28.18 -37.19 -4.24
CA GLY A 193 -27.79 -37.32 -2.82
C GLY A 193 -26.29 -37.26 -2.52
N TYR A 194 -25.44 -37.04 -3.53
CA TYR A 194 -24.01 -36.88 -3.36
C TYR A 194 -23.54 -35.45 -3.66
N ILE A 195 -22.59 -34.99 -2.85
CA ILE A 195 -21.85 -33.76 -3.07
C ILE A 195 -20.36 -34.12 -3.06
N SER A 196 -19.59 -33.46 -3.93
CA SER A 196 -18.16 -33.68 -3.98
C SER A 196 -17.48 -33.18 -2.71
N ILE A 197 -16.46 -33.90 -2.28
CA ILE A 197 -15.60 -33.58 -1.13
C ILE A 197 -14.13 -33.71 -1.51
N ILE A 198 -13.27 -33.14 -0.69
CA ILE A 198 -11.84 -33.49 -0.68
C ILE A 198 -11.58 -34.41 0.50
N THR A 199 -10.89 -35.51 0.23
CA THR A 199 -10.42 -36.46 1.26
C THR A 199 -9.20 -35.89 2.00
N GLY A 200 -8.83 -36.52 3.12
CA GLY A 200 -7.59 -36.15 3.83
C GLY A 200 -6.30 -36.33 3.03
N ARG A 201 -6.36 -37.08 1.90
CA ARG A 201 -5.25 -37.23 0.94
C ARG A 201 -5.23 -36.20 -0.17
N GLY A 202 -6.17 -35.23 -0.15
CA GLY A 202 -6.30 -34.21 -1.19
C GLY A 202 -6.97 -34.70 -2.48
N ASP A 203 -7.59 -35.88 -2.48
CA ASP A 203 -8.30 -36.41 -3.65
C ASP A 203 -9.76 -35.96 -3.63
N VAL A 204 -10.31 -35.69 -4.82
CA VAL A 204 -11.76 -35.48 -4.99
C VAL A 204 -12.47 -36.83 -4.82
N ALA A 205 -13.55 -36.82 -4.10
CA ALA A 205 -14.43 -37.96 -3.87
C ALA A 205 -15.87 -37.51 -3.68
N ASP A 206 -16.81 -38.45 -3.62
CA ASP A 206 -18.21 -38.22 -3.33
C ASP A 206 -18.53 -38.37 -1.85
N GLY A 207 -19.19 -37.39 -1.26
CA GLY A 207 -19.77 -37.42 0.06
C GLY A 207 -21.28 -37.61 0.00
N TYR A 208 -21.79 -38.62 0.66
CA TYR A 208 -23.24 -38.88 0.73
C TYR A 208 -23.88 -37.89 1.69
N VAL A 209 -24.98 -37.23 1.27
CA VAL A 209 -25.64 -36.18 2.02
C VAL A 209 -26.86 -36.70 2.79
N GLU A 210 -27.72 -37.56 2.15
CA GLU A 210 -28.95 -38.02 2.76
C GLU A 210 -28.70 -39.03 3.88
N GLY A 211 -29.27 -38.75 5.06
CA GLY A 211 -29.14 -39.64 6.21
C GLY A 211 -27.74 -39.82 6.77
N ASN A 212 -26.83 -38.97 6.39
CA ASN A 212 -25.44 -39.00 6.87
C ASN A 212 -25.21 -37.89 7.92
N ASP A 213 -24.91 -38.30 9.15
CA ASP A 213 -24.50 -37.38 10.24
C ASP A 213 -23.03 -36.96 10.18
N ALA A 214 -22.32 -37.29 9.11
CA ALA A 214 -20.91 -36.94 8.99
C ALA A 214 -20.71 -35.45 8.83
N LYS A 215 -19.92 -34.89 9.72
CA LYS A 215 -19.46 -33.48 9.65
C LYS A 215 -18.08 -33.46 9.01
N TYR A 216 -18.00 -32.78 7.86
CA TYR A 216 -16.72 -32.51 7.21
C TYR A 216 -16.36 -31.03 7.37
N GLY A 217 -15.13 -30.69 6.99
CA GLY A 217 -14.59 -29.34 7.11
C GLY A 217 -15.34 -28.31 6.28
N VAL A 218 -15.50 -27.14 6.86
CA VAL A 218 -15.91 -25.91 6.19
C VAL A 218 -14.62 -25.19 5.78
N ARG A 219 -14.29 -25.25 4.49
CA ARG A 219 -13.06 -24.70 3.94
C ARG A 219 -13.37 -23.77 2.77
N PRO A 220 -13.71 -22.49 3.06
CA PRO A 220 -14.09 -21.54 2.04
C PRO A 220 -12.89 -21.00 1.26
N ALA A 221 -13.19 -20.46 0.08
CA ALA A 221 -12.32 -19.60 -0.71
C ALA A 221 -12.98 -18.23 -0.90
N PHE A 222 -12.21 -17.25 -1.34
CA PHE A 222 -12.70 -15.94 -1.76
C PHE A 222 -11.72 -15.24 -2.70
N HIS A 223 -12.20 -14.20 -3.39
CA HIS A 223 -11.37 -13.29 -4.18
C HIS A 223 -11.10 -12.02 -3.39
N LEU A 224 -9.82 -11.73 -3.16
CA LEU A 224 -9.37 -10.47 -2.59
C LEU A 224 -9.07 -9.50 -3.73
N ASN A 225 -9.73 -8.34 -3.74
CA ASN A 225 -9.44 -7.27 -4.69
C ASN A 225 -8.05 -6.68 -4.41
N SER A 226 -7.15 -6.79 -5.38
CA SER A 226 -5.77 -6.31 -5.23
C SER A 226 -5.69 -4.79 -5.05
N ASP A 227 -6.63 -4.03 -5.64
CA ASP A 227 -6.65 -2.56 -5.55
C ASP A 227 -7.06 -2.06 -4.16
N ALA A 228 -7.72 -2.90 -3.36
CA ALA A 228 -8.05 -2.58 -1.98
C ALA A 228 -6.83 -2.66 -1.05
N VAL A 229 -5.74 -3.34 -1.47
CA VAL A 229 -4.56 -3.58 -0.67
C VAL A 229 -3.51 -2.51 -0.93
N LEU A 230 -3.20 -1.69 0.07
CA LEU A 230 -2.14 -0.68 -0.02
C LEU A 230 -0.75 -1.32 0.03
N PHE A 231 -0.56 -2.26 0.95
CA PHE A 231 0.68 -3.01 1.11
C PHE A 231 0.50 -4.23 2.02
N LEU A 232 1.49 -5.10 1.98
CA LEU A 232 1.63 -6.25 2.86
C LEU A 232 2.68 -5.96 3.93
N SER A 233 2.53 -6.55 5.10
CA SER A 233 3.56 -6.59 6.12
C SER A 233 3.68 -7.99 6.71
N ALA A 234 4.82 -8.31 7.34
CA ALA A 234 4.97 -9.55 8.08
C ALA A 234 3.82 -9.73 9.07
N ALA A 235 3.29 -10.95 9.18
CA ALA A 235 2.08 -11.23 9.95
C ALA A 235 2.22 -10.92 11.45
N GLU A 236 3.44 -11.03 11.99
CA GLU A 236 3.74 -10.80 13.40
C GLU A 236 4.73 -9.67 13.62
N GLY A 237 4.69 -9.08 14.81
CA GLY A 237 5.56 -8.03 15.35
C GLY A 237 5.07 -6.61 14.95
N ASP A 238 5.69 -5.54 15.48
CA ASP A 238 5.24 -4.15 15.31
C ASP A 238 5.86 -3.49 14.07
N LYS A 239 5.16 -2.60 13.42
CA LYS A 239 5.69 -1.74 12.37
C LYS A 239 6.64 -0.69 12.98
N PRO A 240 7.71 -0.28 12.29
CA PRO A 240 8.73 0.61 12.88
C PRO A 240 8.20 2.02 13.11
N PHE A 241 8.74 2.68 14.13
CA PHE A 241 8.57 4.11 14.37
C PHE A 241 9.74 4.89 13.73
N GLY A 242 9.42 5.99 13.02
CA GLY A 242 10.35 6.71 12.16
C GLY A 242 10.54 6.02 10.80
N LEU A 243 10.84 6.82 9.76
CA LEU A 243 11.10 6.30 8.42
C LEU A 243 12.35 5.42 8.42
N GLN A 244 12.18 4.15 8.09
CA GLN A 244 13.25 3.18 7.99
C GLN A 244 13.22 2.52 6.61
N GLN A 245 14.40 2.15 6.10
CA GLN A 245 14.48 1.37 4.89
C GLN A 245 13.80 0.03 5.08
N ILE A 246 13.00 -0.37 4.09
CA ILE A 246 12.33 -1.66 4.09
C ILE A 246 13.37 -2.77 3.89
N SER A 247 13.29 -3.80 4.72
CA SER A 247 14.16 -4.98 4.63
C SER A 247 13.46 -6.14 3.93
N ASP A 248 14.25 -7.03 3.37
CA ASP A 248 13.75 -8.30 2.85
C ASP A 248 13.09 -9.13 3.94
N TYR A 249 12.05 -9.86 3.58
CA TYR A 249 11.34 -10.78 4.46
C TYR A 249 11.48 -12.22 3.97
N ASN A 250 12.14 -13.03 4.76
CA ASN A 250 12.35 -14.44 4.46
C ASN A 250 11.19 -15.35 4.94
N GLY A 251 10.16 -14.77 5.56
CA GLY A 251 8.96 -15.49 5.98
C GLY A 251 7.94 -15.59 4.87
N ASN A 252 6.88 -16.36 5.15
CA ASN A 252 5.81 -16.63 4.18
C ASN A 252 4.41 -16.31 4.74
N GLU A 253 4.34 -15.61 5.87
CA GLU A 253 3.10 -15.21 6.53
C GLU A 253 2.93 -13.71 6.51
N TRP A 254 1.83 -13.22 5.94
CA TRP A 254 1.58 -11.83 5.68
C TRP A 254 0.26 -11.37 6.28
N LYS A 255 0.19 -10.13 6.71
CA LYS A 255 -1.05 -9.40 6.97
C LYS A 255 -1.19 -8.24 5.99
N LEU A 256 -2.43 -7.81 5.81
CA LEU A 256 -2.80 -6.77 4.87
C LEU A 256 -2.94 -5.43 5.58
N THR A 257 -2.56 -4.35 4.90
CA THR A 257 -3.09 -3.01 5.16
C THR A 257 -4.00 -2.65 3.99
N ILE A 258 -5.28 -2.46 4.26
CA ILE A 258 -6.31 -2.18 3.25
C ILE A 258 -6.90 -0.78 3.44
N GLN A 259 -7.40 -0.21 2.35
CA GLN A 259 -8.13 1.05 2.43
C GLN A 259 -9.44 0.87 3.21
N ASP A 260 -9.73 1.85 4.08
CA ASP A 260 -10.96 1.90 4.86
C ASP A 260 -11.67 3.24 4.68
N SER A 261 -12.98 3.19 4.46
CA SER A 261 -13.81 4.38 4.32
C SER A 261 -13.86 5.25 5.59
N LYS A 262 -13.62 4.66 6.77
CA LYS A 262 -13.51 5.39 8.03
C LYS A 262 -12.36 6.41 8.00
N HIS A 263 -11.23 6.04 7.40
CA HIS A 263 -10.06 6.89 7.21
C HIS A 263 -10.12 7.75 5.93
N GLY A 264 -11.19 7.64 5.15
CA GLY A 264 -11.30 8.19 3.80
C GLY A 264 -11.30 9.72 3.69
N LYS A 265 -11.45 10.44 4.81
CA LYS A 265 -11.41 11.92 4.82
C LYS A 265 -10.03 12.50 5.11
N PHE A 266 -9.05 11.67 5.44
CA PHE A 266 -7.70 12.10 5.76
C PHE A 266 -7.07 12.90 4.62
N THR A 267 -6.41 13.99 4.96
CA THR A 267 -5.62 14.81 4.04
C THR A 267 -4.31 15.22 4.68
N ALA A 268 -3.26 15.38 3.87
CA ALA A 268 -1.96 15.86 4.31
C ALA A 268 -1.31 16.73 3.23
N LYS A 269 -0.58 17.76 3.65
CA LYS A 269 0.19 18.65 2.76
C LYS A 269 1.42 19.18 3.48
N THR A 270 2.50 19.41 2.77
CA THR A 270 3.69 20.08 3.30
C THR A 270 3.41 21.57 3.49
N THR A 271 3.78 22.11 4.65
CA THR A 271 3.63 23.55 4.99
C THR A 271 4.95 24.26 5.25
N ALA A 272 6.02 23.51 5.57
CA ALA A 272 7.37 24.05 5.68
C ALA A 272 8.42 22.99 5.29
N VAL A 273 9.53 23.46 4.75
CA VAL A 273 10.73 22.64 4.47
C VAL A 273 11.94 23.37 5.03
N ASN A 274 12.72 22.71 5.87
CA ASN A 274 13.95 23.22 6.44
C ASN A 274 15.06 22.17 6.30
N GLY A 275 15.83 22.27 5.21
CA GLY A 275 16.78 21.24 4.83
C GLY A 275 16.07 19.89 4.60
N SER A 276 16.45 18.88 5.36
CA SER A 276 15.83 17.54 5.31
C SER A 276 14.62 17.37 6.21
N MET A 277 14.19 18.43 6.91
CA MET A 277 13.02 18.40 7.79
C MET A 277 11.81 18.99 7.07
N LEU A 278 10.74 18.20 6.93
CA LEU A 278 9.47 18.65 6.40
C LEU A 278 8.47 18.84 7.54
N THR A 279 7.74 19.97 7.53
CA THR A 279 6.53 20.14 8.34
C THR A 279 5.32 19.79 7.47
N VAL A 280 4.56 18.80 7.88
CA VAL A 280 3.35 18.36 7.19
C VAL A 280 2.14 18.65 8.05
N GLU A 281 1.20 19.43 7.53
CA GLU A 281 -0.13 19.64 8.11
C GLU A 281 -1.02 18.49 7.69
N TYR A 282 -1.71 17.85 8.63
CA TYR A 282 -2.71 16.85 8.35
C TYR A 282 -4.07 17.23 8.93
N ALA A 283 -5.14 16.72 8.35
CA ALA A 283 -6.50 16.94 8.81
C ALA A 283 -7.38 15.69 8.61
N ASN A 284 -8.43 15.64 9.44
CA ASN A 284 -9.43 14.56 9.44
C ASN A 284 -8.83 13.17 9.67
N ALA A 285 -7.76 13.08 10.46
CA ALA A 285 -7.24 11.78 10.89
C ALA A 285 -8.21 11.12 11.88
N GLU A 286 -8.36 9.82 11.79
CA GLU A 286 -8.94 9.03 12.86
C GLU A 286 -7.96 8.99 14.04
N VAL A 287 -8.51 9.15 15.23
CA VAL A 287 -7.73 9.12 16.47
C VAL A 287 -8.30 8.06 17.41
N GLY A 288 -7.43 7.37 18.14
CA GLY A 288 -7.86 6.31 19.04
C GLY A 288 -6.82 5.24 19.25
N LYS A 289 -7.25 4.11 19.77
CA LYS A 289 -6.35 2.99 20.04
C LYS A 289 -5.76 2.46 18.72
N ASN A 290 -4.43 2.34 18.70
CA ASN A 290 -3.67 1.81 17.54
C ASN A 290 -3.73 2.68 16.28
N GLU A 291 -4.13 3.92 16.39
CA GLU A 291 -4.12 4.87 15.28
C GLU A 291 -2.77 5.58 15.20
N TYR A 292 -2.27 5.71 13.97
CA TYR A 292 -0.97 6.32 13.69
C TYR A 292 -1.05 7.23 12.46
N LEU A 293 -0.22 8.25 12.46
CA LEU A 293 0.20 8.90 11.24
C LEU A 293 1.43 8.16 10.74
N SER A 294 1.40 7.67 9.52
CA SER A 294 2.46 6.88 8.91
C SER A 294 2.93 7.50 7.62
N ALA A 295 4.15 7.19 7.21
CA ALA A 295 4.69 7.64 5.95
C ALA A 295 5.38 6.50 5.20
N VAL A 296 5.35 6.59 3.88
CA VAL A 296 6.06 5.70 2.96
C VAL A 296 6.77 6.51 1.89
N ILE A 297 7.94 6.03 1.48
CA ILE A 297 8.66 6.55 0.32
C ILE A 297 8.60 5.50 -0.77
N LYS A 298 8.17 5.94 -1.97
CA LYS A 298 8.16 5.12 -3.18
C LYS A 298 9.19 5.62 -4.17
N ASP A 299 9.82 4.70 -4.89
CA ASP A 299 10.68 5.01 -6.03
C ASP A 299 9.86 5.35 -7.29
N ALA A 300 10.55 5.62 -8.41
CA ALA A 300 9.93 5.95 -9.68
C ALA A 300 9.06 4.81 -10.25
N ASP A 301 9.37 3.57 -9.91
CA ASP A 301 8.63 2.38 -10.33
C ASP A 301 7.43 2.08 -9.42
N GLY A 302 7.27 2.86 -8.35
CA GLY A 302 6.19 2.72 -7.37
C GLY A 302 6.48 1.72 -6.24
N ASN A 303 7.70 1.15 -6.18
CA ASN A 303 8.09 0.26 -5.11
C ASN A 303 8.31 1.05 -3.81
N MET A 304 7.88 0.49 -2.70
CA MET A 304 8.11 1.07 -1.40
C MET A 304 9.55 0.83 -0.97
N THR A 305 10.29 1.90 -0.66
CA THR A 305 11.68 1.83 -0.22
C THR A 305 11.85 2.10 1.28
N HIS A 306 10.97 2.91 1.86
CA HIS A 306 10.96 3.24 3.29
C HIS A 306 9.53 3.25 3.81
N TYR A 307 9.39 2.92 5.08
CA TYR A 307 8.15 2.99 5.83
C TYR A 307 8.43 3.37 7.28
N GLY A 308 7.48 4.05 7.94
CA GLY A 308 7.50 4.25 9.38
C GLY A 308 6.29 4.99 9.93
N HIS A 309 5.95 4.71 11.18
CA HIS A 309 5.04 5.55 11.95
C HIS A 309 5.73 6.88 12.25
N ILE A 310 5.05 7.98 11.99
CA ILE A 310 5.56 9.34 12.23
C ILE A 310 5.02 9.90 13.55
N ALA A 311 3.74 9.66 13.83
CA ALA A 311 3.11 10.07 15.07
C ALA A 311 2.12 9.01 15.56
N ASN A 312 1.96 8.93 16.87
CA ASN A 312 0.92 8.12 17.50
C ASN A 312 -0.33 8.98 17.68
N LEU A 313 -1.44 8.58 17.10
CA LEU A 313 -2.73 9.27 17.15
C LEU A 313 -3.68 8.65 18.19
N ASN A 314 -3.14 8.13 19.31
CA ASN A 314 -3.99 7.60 20.37
C ASN A 314 -4.96 8.66 20.91
N GLY A 315 -5.94 8.25 21.72
CA GLY A 315 -7.16 9.00 22.06
C GLY A 315 -7.04 10.41 22.66
N THR A 316 -5.81 10.94 22.82
CA THR A 316 -5.56 12.32 23.25
C THR A 316 -4.96 13.19 22.14
N ALA A 317 -4.67 12.61 20.98
CA ALA A 317 -4.14 13.32 19.83
C ALA A 317 -5.23 14.16 19.15
N SER A 318 -4.82 15.19 18.41
CA SER A 318 -5.72 15.96 17.56
C SER A 318 -5.95 15.24 16.22
N ALA A 319 -7.17 15.29 15.70
CA ALA A 319 -7.49 14.82 14.36
C ALA A 319 -6.90 15.71 13.24
N SER A 320 -6.41 16.90 13.59
CA SER A 320 -5.79 17.85 12.67
C SER A 320 -4.69 18.58 13.41
N ASP A 321 -3.46 18.52 12.91
CA ASP A 321 -2.28 19.13 13.50
C ASP A 321 -1.14 19.18 12.46
N THR A 322 0.06 19.48 12.91
CA THR A 322 1.28 19.40 12.13
C THR A 322 2.21 18.34 12.69
N VAL A 323 3.00 17.71 11.81
CA VAL A 323 4.04 16.76 12.17
C VAL A 323 5.32 17.06 11.42
N GLU A 324 6.45 16.81 12.07
CA GLU A 324 7.76 16.89 11.42
C GLU A 324 8.21 15.53 10.90
N ILE A 325 8.65 15.49 9.64
CA ILE A 325 9.20 14.30 8.99
C ILE A 325 10.66 14.57 8.67
N ASN A 326 11.54 13.77 9.26
CA ASN A 326 12.97 13.87 9.03
C ASN A 326 13.40 12.93 7.89
N LEU A 327 13.90 13.51 6.79
CA LEU A 327 14.43 12.79 5.63
C LEU A 327 15.96 12.73 5.61
N SER A 328 16.64 13.14 6.72
CA SER A 328 18.10 13.15 6.81
C SER A 328 18.68 11.76 6.55
N GLY A 329 19.66 11.69 5.66
CA GLY A 329 20.30 10.42 5.27
C GLY A 329 19.51 9.56 4.28
N ILE A 330 18.33 10.01 3.84
CA ILE A 330 17.55 9.34 2.81
C ILE A 330 17.74 10.07 1.49
N ASP A 331 18.27 9.36 0.49
CA ASP A 331 18.30 9.87 -0.88
C ASP A 331 16.88 9.89 -1.45
N MET A 332 16.36 11.10 -1.71
CA MET A 332 15.02 11.33 -2.25
C MET A 332 15.00 11.52 -3.76
N THR A 333 16.13 11.40 -4.45
CA THR A 333 16.22 11.57 -5.91
C THR A 333 15.30 10.59 -6.63
N GLY A 334 14.37 11.11 -7.43
CA GLY A 334 13.36 10.32 -8.15
C GLY A 334 12.34 9.59 -7.26
N LYS A 335 12.28 9.90 -5.97
CA LYS A 335 11.35 9.30 -5.02
C LYS A 335 10.26 10.28 -4.60
N ARG A 336 9.16 9.71 -4.09
CA ARG A 336 8.00 10.44 -3.59
C ARG A 336 7.70 10.03 -2.17
N LEU A 337 7.29 11.01 -1.37
CA LEU A 337 6.84 10.80 0.02
C LEU A 337 5.32 10.82 0.08
N TYR A 338 4.77 9.83 0.76
CA TYR A 338 3.33 9.76 1.03
C TYR A 338 3.10 9.68 2.53
N VAL A 339 2.07 10.37 3.00
CA VAL A 339 1.59 10.36 4.39
C VAL A 339 0.17 9.80 4.41
N PHE A 340 -0.16 9.04 5.43
CA PHE A 340 -1.47 8.42 5.58
C PHE A 340 -1.78 8.15 7.05
N ASN A 341 -3.08 8.06 7.35
CA ASN A 341 -3.55 7.63 8.65
C ASN A 341 -3.76 6.11 8.64
N GLU A 342 -3.27 5.43 9.65
CA GLU A 342 -3.26 3.97 9.72
C GLU A 342 -3.69 3.46 11.09
N GLN A 343 -4.55 2.44 11.11
CA GLN A 343 -4.88 1.66 12.29
C GLN A 343 -4.16 0.31 12.27
N CYS A 344 -3.25 0.07 13.23
CA CYS A 344 -2.50 -1.18 13.34
C CYS A 344 -3.14 -2.11 14.37
N ASN A 345 -3.73 -3.22 13.92
CA ASN A 345 -4.55 -4.11 14.75
C ASN A 345 -3.76 -5.26 15.42
N GLY A 346 -2.42 -5.24 15.30
CA GLY A 346 -1.54 -6.24 15.90
C GLY A 346 -1.33 -7.48 15.03
N ASP A 347 -0.79 -8.52 15.63
CA ASP A 347 -0.36 -9.74 14.93
C ASP A 347 -1.51 -10.46 14.24
N LYS A 348 -1.26 -10.88 12.99
CA LYS A 348 -2.17 -11.71 12.18
C LYS A 348 -3.56 -11.10 11.97
N LYS A 349 -3.67 -9.77 12.01
CA LYS A 349 -4.93 -9.05 11.79
C LYS A 349 -4.77 -8.05 10.67
N THR A 350 -5.85 -7.83 9.94
CA THR A 350 -5.93 -6.78 8.93
C THR A 350 -5.73 -5.41 9.59
N ASP A 351 -4.87 -4.59 9.00
CA ASP A 351 -4.72 -3.18 9.34
C ASP A 351 -5.55 -2.33 8.35
N TYR A 352 -5.99 -1.17 8.78
CA TYR A 352 -6.82 -0.26 7.99
C TYR A 352 -6.11 1.07 7.80
N ALA A 353 -6.34 1.72 6.65
CA ALA A 353 -5.71 2.99 6.40
C ALA A 353 -6.50 3.88 5.42
N SER A 354 -6.18 5.16 5.44
CA SER A 354 -6.56 6.11 4.40
C SER A 354 -5.84 5.80 3.08
N ALA A 355 -6.28 6.44 2.00
CA ALA A 355 -5.45 6.54 0.80
C ALA A 355 -4.12 7.24 1.12
N LEU A 356 -3.07 6.89 0.39
CA LEU A 356 -1.77 7.54 0.48
C LEU A 356 -1.86 8.97 -0.07
N GLN A 357 -1.49 9.98 0.73
CA GLN A 357 -1.46 11.38 0.33
C GLN A 357 -0.03 11.76 -0.03
N GLU A 358 0.23 12.08 -1.30
CA GLU A 358 1.54 12.57 -1.73
C GLU A 358 1.79 13.96 -1.12
N VAL A 359 2.93 14.17 -0.50
CA VAL A 359 3.33 15.44 0.08
C VAL A 359 4.59 15.97 -0.61
N ALA A 360 4.59 17.29 -0.87
CA ALA A 360 5.67 17.93 -1.60
C ALA A 360 6.98 17.90 -0.80
N LEU A 361 8.08 17.61 -1.47
CA LEU A 361 9.44 17.60 -0.88
C LEU A 361 10.09 18.99 -0.90
N SER A 362 9.52 19.92 -1.65
CA SER A 362 9.95 21.33 -1.72
C SER A 362 8.75 22.25 -1.75
N LEU A 363 8.92 23.45 -1.26
CA LEU A 363 7.89 24.46 -1.19
C LEU A 363 8.23 25.67 -2.08
N GLU A 364 8.85 25.45 -3.21
CA GLU A 364 9.26 26.53 -4.14
C GLU A 364 8.11 27.45 -4.58
N GLN A 365 6.86 27.11 -4.21
CA GLN A 365 5.67 27.80 -4.68
C GLN A 365 4.81 28.42 -3.58
N LEU A 366 5.24 28.45 -2.34
CA LEU A 366 4.43 29.00 -1.26
C LEU A 366 4.26 30.51 -1.43
N ASN A 367 3.01 30.92 -1.57
CA ASN A 367 2.56 32.31 -1.65
C ASN A 367 2.95 33.09 -2.93
N LEU A 368 3.23 32.40 -4.03
CA LEU A 368 3.44 33.06 -5.32
C LEU A 368 2.08 33.40 -5.97
N THR A 369 1.93 34.62 -6.41
CA THR A 369 0.73 35.09 -7.11
C THR A 369 1.03 35.21 -8.61
N PRO A 370 0.31 34.49 -9.50
CA PRO A 370 0.50 34.64 -10.94
C PRO A 370 0.32 36.13 -11.39
N GLY A 371 1.28 36.61 -12.17
CA GLY A 371 1.35 37.98 -12.62
C GLY A 371 2.20 38.90 -11.75
N ASP A 372 2.59 38.48 -10.56
CA ASP A 372 3.51 39.22 -9.72
C ASP A 372 4.96 39.07 -10.17
N THR A 373 5.76 40.12 -9.91
CA THR A 373 7.20 40.15 -10.21
C THR A 373 8.02 39.73 -9.01
N TYR A 374 8.92 38.81 -9.24
CA TYR A 374 9.89 38.27 -8.26
C TYR A 374 11.31 38.52 -8.76
N TYR A 375 12.24 38.85 -7.86
CA TYR A 375 13.59 39.19 -8.20
C TYR A 375 14.55 38.06 -7.84
N PHE A 376 15.34 37.60 -8.83
CA PHE A 376 16.32 36.54 -8.65
C PHE A 376 17.74 37.09 -8.75
N ASP A 377 18.63 36.61 -7.88
CA ASP A 377 20.05 36.82 -8.00
C ASP A 377 20.65 35.78 -8.96
N LEU A 378 20.97 36.19 -10.16
CA LEU A 378 21.60 35.35 -11.17
C LEU A 378 23.11 35.59 -11.30
N SER A 379 23.71 36.43 -10.43
CA SER A 379 25.14 36.77 -10.49
C SER A 379 26.04 35.55 -10.32
N GLY A 380 25.61 34.56 -9.49
CA GLY A 380 26.33 33.31 -9.25
C GLY A 380 26.13 32.23 -10.32
N VAL A 381 25.17 32.38 -11.23
CA VAL A 381 24.81 31.35 -12.22
C VAL A 381 25.85 31.25 -13.34
N GLY A 382 26.66 32.28 -13.54
CA GLY A 382 27.68 32.31 -14.59
C GLY A 382 27.06 32.31 -15.99
N ILE A 383 26.00 33.09 -16.21
CA ILE A 383 25.30 33.22 -17.47
C ILE A 383 26.28 33.69 -18.57
N PRO A 384 26.45 32.94 -19.66
CA PRO A 384 27.34 33.34 -20.74
C PRO A 384 26.72 34.44 -21.62
N GLY A 385 27.55 35.11 -22.40
CA GLY A 385 27.15 36.19 -23.30
C GLY A 385 27.37 37.57 -22.72
N LEU A 386 26.71 38.57 -23.28
CA LEU A 386 26.89 39.97 -22.90
C LEU A 386 25.61 40.51 -22.27
N ALA A 387 25.73 41.12 -21.10
CA ALA A 387 24.67 41.94 -20.55
C ALA A 387 24.55 43.22 -21.41
N THR A 388 23.32 43.62 -21.79
CA THR A 388 23.12 44.84 -22.57
C THR A 388 23.16 46.04 -21.67
N ARG A 389 23.68 47.18 -22.18
CA ARG A 389 23.67 48.44 -21.43
C ARG A 389 22.30 48.97 -21.11
N SER A 390 21.26 48.45 -21.77
CA SER A 390 19.86 48.82 -21.54
C SER A 390 19.20 47.98 -20.41
N GLN A 391 19.91 47.04 -19.82
CA GLN A 391 19.41 46.27 -18.67
C GLN A 391 19.39 47.17 -17.43
N PRO A 392 18.34 47.11 -16.60
CA PRO A 392 18.26 47.86 -15.36
C PRO A 392 19.37 47.48 -14.36
N ASP A 393 19.81 46.21 -14.36
CA ASP A 393 20.86 45.69 -13.50
C ASP A 393 21.81 44.78 -14.27
N THR A 394 22.98 45.30 -14.64
CA THR A 394 24.03 44.55 -15.35
C THR A 394 24.80 43.61 -14.42
N SER A 395 24.65 43.73 -13.11
CA SER A 395 25.27 42.82 -12.12
C SER A 395 24.53 41.51 -11.96
N LEU A 396 23.34 41.43 -12.48
CA LEU A 396 22.43 40.27 -12.38
C LEU A 396 22.01 39.91 -10.95
N HIS A 397 22.19 40.79 -9.97
CA HIS A 397 21.78 40.52 -8.59
C HIS A 397 20.25 40.66 -8.40
N TYR A 398 19.53 41.42 -9.25
CA TYR A 398 18.10 41.67 -9.12
C TYR A 398 17.39 41.58 -10.47
N VAL A 399 17.38 40.38 -11.04
CA VAL A 399 16.71 40.15 -12.33
C VAL A 399 15.20 39.92 -12.07
N PRO A 400 14.31 40.78 -12.63
CA PRO A 400 12.87 40.59 -12.47
C PRO A 400 12.35 39.47 -13.34
N PHE A 401 11.53 38.63 -12.74
CA PHE A 401 10.78 37.58 -13.39
C PHE A 401 9.30 37.69 -13.02
N THR A 402 8.42 37.64 -13.99
CA THR A 402 6.99 37.48 -13.75
C THR A 402 6.67 35.98 -13.51
N TYR A 403 6.01 35.69 -12.40
CA TYR A 403 5.52 34.34 -12.14
C TYR A 403 4.29 34.06 -13.01
N ALA A 404 4.40 33.10 -13.89
CA ALA A 404 3.36 32.73 -14.85
C ALA A 404 2.40 31.63 -14.33
N GLY A 405 2.64 31.11 -13.14
CA GLY A 405 1.85 30.04 -12.53
C GLY A 405 2.60 28.73 -12.41
N THR A 406 1.90 27.72 -11.88
CA THR A 406 2.39 26.35 -11.79
C THR A 406 2.17 25.64 -13.12
N VAL A 407 3.19 24.96 -13.58
CA VAL A 407 3.13 24.07 -14.75
C VAL A 407 3.01 22.65 -14.24
N ASP A 408 1.97 21.96 -14.67
CA ASP A 408 1.80 20.53 -14.37
C ASP A 408 2.95 19.71 -14.95
N ALA A 409 3.23 18.56 -14.35
CA ALA A 409 4.17 17.60 -14.89
C ALA A 409 3.79 17.26 -16.34
N TYR A 410 4.48 17.86 -17.31
CA TYR A 410 4.11 17.68 -18.71
C TYR A 410 4.57 16.33 -19.24
N LYS A 411 3.72 15.72 -20.05
CA LYS A 411 4.07 14.55 -20.84
C LYS A 411 4.66 15.00 -22.15
N LEU A 412 5.92 14.68 -22.42
CA LEU A 412 6.45 14.78 -23.75
C LEU A 412 5.69 13.79 -24.64
N THR A 413 5.04 14.27 -25.68
CA THR A 413 4.36 13.40 -26.63
C THR A 413 5.37 12.75 -27.57
N SER A 414 5.02 11.60 -28.14
CA SER A 414 5.88 10.87 -29.08
C SER A 414 6.29 11.67 -30.35
N GLY A 415 5.67 12.82 -30.58
CA GLY A 415 6.02 13.74 -31.67
C GLY A 415 7.09 14.77 -31.28
N MET A 416 7.50 14.83 -30.02
CA MET A 416 8.58 15.71 -29.58
C MET A 416 9.91 14.99 -29.69
N PRO A 417 10.90 15.47 -30.48
CA PRO A 417 12.20 14.83 -30.62
C PRO A 417 13.02 15.08 -29.36
N THR A 418 12.78 14.35 -28.29
CA THR A 418 13.64 14.36 -27.13
C THR A 418 14.28 13.01 -26.96
N THR A 419 15.58 13.00 -27.16
CA THR A 419 16.46 11.90 -26.74
C THR A 419 16.87 12.06 -25.28
N GLU A 420 16.31 13.02 -24.56
CA GLU A 420 16.75 13.37 -23.23
C GLU A 420 16.02 12.56 -22.19
N GLU A 421 16.67 11.51 -21.79
CA GLU A 421 16.28 10.62 -20.69
C GLU A 421 15.97 11.40 -19.41
N TYR A 422 16.74 12.45 -19.12
CA TYR A 422 16.55 13.33 -17.97
C TYR A 422 15.18 14.05 -17.97
N ALA A 423 14.74 14.60 -19.10
CA ALA A 423 13.45 15.26 -19.21
C ALA A 423 12.26 14.29 -19.08
N GLN A 424 12.47 13.00 -19.37
CA GLN A 424 11.47 11.95 -19.18
C GLN A 424 11.36 11.53 -17.70
N GLN A 425 12.45 11.59 -16.97
CA GLN A 425 12.53 11.15 -15.57
C GLN A 425 12.06 12.22 -14.58
N ASN A 426 12.22 13.50 -14.91
CA ASN A 426 11.93 14.62 -14.02
C ASN A 426 10.60 15.32 -14.32
N LYS A 427 9.51 14.55 -14.36
CA LYS A 427 8.14 15.06 -14.54
C LYS A 427 7.54 15.44 -13.18
N TYR A 428 7.73 16.66 -12.76
CA TYR A 428 7.16 17.18 -11.51
C TYR A 428 6.49 18.53 -11.72
N LEU A 429 5.59 18.88 -10.82
CA LEU A 429 4.99 20.22 -10.76
C LEU A 429 6.10 21.25 -10.51
N HIS A 430 6.13 22.31 -11.29
CA HIS A 430 7.12 23.38 -11.12
C HIS A 430 6.53 24.76 -11.37
N SER A 431 7.14 25.75 -10.77
CA SER A 431 6.80 27.15 -10.99
C SER A 431 7.47 27.66 -12.27
N LEU A 432 6.69 28.32 -13.13
CA LEU A 432 7.19 28.98 -14.33
C LEU A 432 7.41 30.45 -14.06
N PHE A 433 8.65 30.90 -14.24
CA PHE A 433 9.04 32.30 -14.20
C PHE A 433 9.55 32.75 -15.55
N VAL A 434 9.08 33.89 -16.01
CA VAL A 434 9.49 34.48 -17.30
C VAL A 434 10.22 35.78 -17.00
N ALA A 435 11.50 35.88 -17.41
CA ALA A 435 12.27 37.09 -17.24
C ALA A 435 11.64 38.25 -18.02
N GLU A 436 11.56 39.43 -17.41
CA GLU A 436 10.93 40.62 -18.01
C GLU A 436 11.79 41.24 -19.12
N TYR A 437 13.04 40.84 -19.22
CA TYR A 437 13.95 41.25 -20.30
C TYR A 437 14.94 40.15 -20.63
N ASN A 438 15.61 40.25 -21.78
CA ASN A 438 16.68 39.36 -22.17
C ASN A 438 17.86 39.49 -21.19
N VAL A 439 18.10 38.45 -20.38
CA VAL A 439 19.15 38.46 -19.37
C VAL A 439 20.57 38.45 -20.01
N THR A 440 20.67 37.89 -21.22
CA THR A 440 21.92 37.84 -21.99
C THR A 440 21.64 37.93 -23.48
N ASN A 441 22.64 38.34 -24.24
CA ASN A 441 22.61 38.34 -25.69
C ASN A 441 23.99 37.89 -26.26
N VAL A 442 24.08 37.78 -27.58
CA VAL A 442 25.35 37.39 -28.28
C VAL A 442 25.89 36.07 -27.71
N VAL A 443 25.02 35.09 -27.50
CA VAL A 443 25.36 33.76 -26.99
C VAL A 443 24.80 32.68 -27.91
N LYS A 444 25.60 31.64 -28.18
CA LYS A 444 25.15 30.48 -28.96
C LYS A 444 24.33 29.53 -28.06
N TRP A 445 23.38 28.84 -28.68
CA TRP A 445 22.57 27.83 -27.99
C TRP A 445 23.43 26.75 -27.31
N ASP A 446 24.46 26.25 -28.03
CA ASP A 446 25.35 25.22 -27.48
C ASP A 446 26.04 25.69 -26.19
N THR A 447 26.45 26.96 -26.12
CA THR A 447 27.07 27.53 -24.95
C THR A 447 26.09 27.60 -23.75
N LEU A 448 24.81 27.90 -24.00
CA LEU A 448 23.76 27.84 -22.95
C LEU A 448 23.53 26.41 -22.49
N ASN A 449 23.48 25.47 -23.43
CA ASN A 449 23.26 24.05 -23.12
C ASN A 449 24.42 23.44 -22.32
N GLU A 450 25.67 23.70 -22.71
CA GLU A 450 26.88 23.28 -21.98
C GLU A 450 26.90 23.79 -20.52
N ARG A 451 26.27 24.95 -20.26
CA ARG A 451 26.11 25.52 -18.93
C ARG A 451 24.91 25.00 -18.18
N GLY A 452 24.11 24.12 -18.78
CA GLY A 452 22.88 23.58 -18.16
C GLY A 452 21.72 24.60 -18.09
N LEU A 453 21.79 25.68 -18.87
CA LEU A 453 20.77 26.75 -18.82
C LEU A 453 19.56 26.51 -19.75
N ILE A 454 19.59 25.44 -20.54
CA ILE A 454 18.48 25.09 -21.44
C ILE A 454 17.57 24.04 -20.79
N PHE A 455 18.12 22.95 -20.33
CA PHE A 455 17.37 21.81 -19.77
C PHE A 455 17.53 21.66 -18.24
N GLY A 456 18.25 22.57 -17.64
CA GLY A 456 18.62 22.47 -16.24
C GLY A 456 19.90 21.65 -16.02
N LYS A 457 20.39 21.71 -14.82
CA LYS A 457 21.53 20.94 -14.31
C LYS A 457 21.20 20.55 -12.89
N ASP A 458 21.66 19.39 -12.46
CA ASP A 458 21.60 19.08 -11.03
C ASP A 458 22.61 19.96 -10.27
N TYR A 459 22.07 20.99 -9.63
CA TYR A 459 22.88 21.94 -8.85
C TYR A 459 23.11 21.48 -7.42
N THR A 460 22.57 20.38 -6.99
CA THR A 460 22.75 19.84 -5.63
C THR A 460 24.17 19.38 -5.36
N THR A 461 24.91 19.01 -6.41
CA THR A 461 26.33 18.60 -6.34
C THR A 461 27.34 19.75 -6.44
N GLY A 462 26.89 20.97 -6.76
CA GLY A 462 27.79 22.11 -7.05
C GLY A 462 27.91 23.17 -5.98
N GLY A 463 27.20 23.05 -4.85
CA GLY A 463 27.32 23.99 -3.71
C GLY A 463 26.79 25.41 -3.99
N VAL A 464 25.91 25.60 -4.97
CA VAL A 464 25.23 26.88 -5.21
C VAL A 464 23.92 26.87 -4.45
N ASP A 465 23.83 27.66 -3.39
CA ASP A 465 22.65 27.83 -2.58
C ASP A 465 21.75 28.92 -3.19
N TYR A 466 20.61 28.53 -3.75
CA TYR A 466 19.62 29.45 -4.33
C TYR A 466 18.61 30.00 -3.31
N THR A 467 18.99 30.15 -2.06
CA THR A 467 18.07 30.46 -0.94
C THR A 467 17.55 31.91 -0.91
N TYR A 468 17.77 32.74 -1.89
CA TYR A 468 17.37 34.15 -1.80
C TYR A 468 16.43 34.61 -2.92
N CYS A 469 15.15 34.42 -2.71
CA CYS A 469 14.11 35.18 -3.38
C CYS A 469 13.64 36.32 -2.47
N HIS A 470 13.94 37.56 -2.82
CA HIS A 470 13.43 38.73 -2.12
C HIS A 470 12.21 39.30 -2.85
N THR A 471 11.04 39.28 -2.22
CA THR A 471 9.89 40.02 -2.69
C THR A 471 10.07 41.50 -2.30
N LYS A 472 10.09 42.40 -3.28
CA LYS A 472 9.82 43.84 -3.04
C LYS A 472 8.33 44.08 -3.28
N LYS A 473 7.63 44.58 -2.26
CA LYS A 473 6.33 45.24 -2.42
C LYS A 473 6.54 46.59 -3.02
#